data_5018ad74850aaa5a3a28b7ebad56fb49
#
_entry.id   5018ad74850aaa5a3a28b7ebad56fb49
#
_cell.length_a   1.000
_cell.length_b   1.000
_cell.length_c   1.000
_cell.angle_alpha   90.00
_cell.angle_beta   90.00
_cell.angle_gamma   90.00
#
_symmetry.space_group_name_H-M   'P 1'
#
loop_
_entity.id
_entity.type
_entity.pdbx_description
1 polymer ?
#
loop_
_entity_poly.entity_id
_entity_poly.type
_entity_poly.pdbx_seq_one_letter_code
_entity_poly.pdbx_strand_id
1 'polypeptide(L)'
;MEGKGRITGHTGLLALIGSPVGHSGSPAMYNYSFEKLGLDYAYVAFDIKVEEVKAALDAMRLFHMRGCNVTMPCKTEAAKYMDELSPAARIIGAVNTIVNEDGKLIGHMTDGEGFVGNLRDHGIEIKGKKITVAGGGGAATAILDGAREISIFNIKDDFFERTLETAEKIRKEVPGIVVNVYDIADTAKMTEEIQSSDIFANATIVGMKPM
;
A
#
# COMPACT_ATOMS: atom_id res chain seq x y z
N MET A 1 0.67 33.55 27.42
CA MET A 1 -0.03 32.74 26.41
C MET A 1 -0.29 31.39 27.08
N GLU A 2 -1.52 31.22 27.53
CA GLU A 2 -1.95 29.92 28.06
C GLU A 2 -1.84 28.88 26.96
N GLY A 3 -1.00 27.86 27.18
CA GLY A 3 -0.84 26.76 26.26
C GLY A 3 -2.16 26.00 26.14
N LYS A 4 -2.92 26.29 25.09
CA LYS A 4 -3.98 25.39 24.68
C LYS A 4 -3.34 24.04 24.44
N GLY A 5 -3.70 23.04 25.24
CA GLY A 5 -3.22 21.69 25.06
C GLY A 5 -3.46 21.30 23.58
N ARG A 6 -2.45 20.74 22.94
CA ARG A 6 -2.52 20.36 21.53
C ARG A 6 -3.66 19.39 21.23
N ILE A 7 -4.05 18.56 22.22
CA ILE A 7 -5.10 17.55 22.11
C ILE A 7 -6.25 17.95 23.01
N THR A 8 -7.45 18.00 22.45
CA THR A 8 -8.70 18.35 23.15
C THR A 8 -9.77 17.29 22.86
N GLY A 9 -10.98 17.42 23.41
CA GLY A 9 -12.11 16.56 23.08
C GLY A 9 -12.64 16.72 21.63
N HIS A 10 -12.14 17.69 20.87
CA HIS A 10 -12.50 17.91 19.46
C HIS A 10 -11.44 17.37 18.50
N THR A 11 -10.26 16.98 18.99
CA THR A 11 -9.16 16.50 18.18
C THR A 11 -9.54 15.20 17.47
N GLY A 12 -9.47 15.19 16.15
CA GLY A 12 -9.73 13.99 15.34
C GLY A 12 -8.63 12.95 15.51
N LEU A 13 -8.98 11.67 15.53
CA LEU A 13 -8.02 10.58 15.69
C LEU A 13 -7.78 9.87 14.35
N LEU A 14 -6.50 9.65 14.05
CA LEU A 14 -5.99 8.83 12.96
C LEU A 14 -4.98 7.81 13.52
N ALA A 15 -4.77 6.71 12.83
CA ALA A 15 -3.87 5.67 13.33
C ALA A 15 -3.10 4.94 12.22
N LEU A 16 -2.06 4.22 12.66
CA LEU A 16 -1.46 3.09 11.96
C LEU A 16 -1.86 1.81 12.69
N ILE A 17 -2.32 0.79 11.97
CA ILE A 17 -2.54 -0.56 12.49
C ILE A 17 -1.67 -1.58 11.75
N GLY A 18 -1.15 -2.56 12.47
CA GLY A 18 -0.29 -3.64 11.99
C GLY A 18 0.61 -4.16 13.10
N SER A 19 1.51 -5.10 12.82
CA SER A 19 2.40 -5.67 13.84
C SER A 19 3.72 -6.18 13.23
N PRO A 20 4.89 -5.82 13.80
CA PRO A 20 5.09 -4.81 14.85
C PRO A 20 5.06 -3.38 14.29
N VAL A 21 4.57 -2.41 15.04
CA VAL A 21 4.51 -0.99 14.62
C VAL A 21 5.29 -0.01 15.48
N GLY A 22 5.92 -0.50 16.56
CA GLY A 22 6.64 0.35 17.52
C GLY A 22 7.81 1.14 16.92
N HIS A 23 8.37 0.69 15.81
CA HIS A 23 9.48 1.35 15.09
C HIS A 23 9.00 2.35 14.01
N SER A 24 7.68 2.47 13.79
CA SER A 24 7.15 3.29 12.71
C SER A 24 7.41 4.79 12.93
N GLY A 25 7.94 5.44 11.90
CA GLY A 25 8.07 6.90 11.85
C GLY A 25 6.77 7.65 11.54
N SER A 26 5.69 6.94 11.19
CA SER A 26 4.43 7.57 10.78
C SER A 26 3.84 8.48 11.86
N PRO A 27 3.78 8.11 13.15
CA PRO A 27 3.25 9.01 14.18
C PRO A 27 4.03 10.34 14.28
N ALA A 28 5.36 10.30 14.23
CA ALA A 28 6.17 11.49 14.28
C ALA A 28 5.94 12.39 13.05
N MET A 29 5.93 11.80 11.85
CA MET A 29 5.73 12.51 10.59
C MET A 29 4.34 13.17 10.52
N TYR A 30 3.26 12.41 10.76
CA TYR A 30 1.90 12.95 10.65
C TYR A 30 1.61 14.02 11.71
N ASN A 31 2.00 13.78 12.97
CA ASN A 31 1.77 14.75 14.03
C ASN A 31 2.53 16.05 13.80
N TYR A 32 3.77 15.99 13.27
CA TYR A 32 4.50 17.16 12.84
C TYR A 32 3.78 17.92 11.72
N SER A 33 3.29 17.18 10.71
CA SER A 33 2.57 17.78 9.58
C SER A 33 1.26 18.43 10.02
N PHE A 34 0.51 17.81 10.91
CA PHE A 34 -0.73 18.37 11.46
C PHE A 34 -0.47 19.69 12.20
N GLU A 35 0.59 19.73 13.00
CA GLU A 35 0.98 20.95 13.69
C GLU A 35 1.34 22.08 12.71
N LYS A 36 2.14 21.77 11.68
CA LYS A 36 2.56 22.76 10.67
C LYS A 36 1.41 23.26 9.82
N LEU A 37 0.43 22.42 9.54
CA LEU A 37 -0.75 22.76 8.74
C LEU A 37 -1.90 23.33 9.58
N GLY A 38 -1.77 23.40 10.92
CA GLY A 38 -2.82 23.86 11.81
C GLY A 38 -4.04 22.94 11.87
N LEU A 39 -3.84 21.64 11.62
CA LEU A 39 -4.91 20.64 11.62
C LEU A 39 -5.08 20.05 13.03
N ASP A 40 -6.31 20.00 13.52
CA ASP A 40 -6.65 19.43 14.83
C ASP A 40 -6.82 17.91 14.75
N TYR A 41 -5.70 17.22 14.53
CA TYR A 41 -5.61 15.76 14.47
C TYR A 41 -4.48 15.24 15.36
N ALA A 42 -4.68 14.02 15.86
CA ALA A 42 -3.65 13.20 16.50
C ALA A 42 -3.49 11.89 15.73
N TYR A 43 -2.24 11.46 15.56
CA TYR A 43 -1.90 10.20 14.92
C TYR A 43 -1.14 9.30 15.90
N VAL A 44 -1.59 8.06 16.04
CA VAL A 44 -0.99 7.05 16.92
C VAL A 44 -0.77 5.74 16.16
N ALA A 45 0.00 4.81 16.74
CA ALA A 45 0.19 3.47 16.19
C ALA A 45 -0.35 2.43 17.18
N PHE A 46 -1.10 1.47 16.66
CA PHE A 46 -1.63 0.34 17.43
C PHE A 46 -1.04 -0.96 16.88
N ASP A 47 -0.41 -1.74 17.76
CA ASP A 47 0.09 -3.07 17.44
C ASP A 47 -1.09 -4.04 17.39
N ILE A 48 -1.53 -4.37 16.18
CA ILE A 48 -2.72 -5.15 15.90
C ILE A 48 -2.32 -6.38 15.09
N LYS A 49 -2.66 -7.56 15.58
CA LYS A 49 -2.47 -8.82 14.86
C LYS A 49 -3.60 -9.05 13.86
N VAL A 50 -3.39 -10.00 12.94
CA VAL A 50 -4.36 -10.29 11.85
C VAL A 50 -5.74 -10.64 12.38
N GLU A 51 -5.82 -11.46 13.45
CA GLU A 51 -7.06 -11.90 14.08
C GLU A 51 -7.82 -10.77 14.78
N GLU A 52 -7.16 -9.66 15.08
CA GLU A 52 -7.72 -8.50 15.79
C GLU A 52 -8.22 -7.41 14.85
N VAL A 53 -7.93 -7.52 13.53
CA VAL A 53 -8.24 -6.50 12.53
C VAL A 53 -9.71 -6.11 12.54
N LYS A 54 -10.62 -7.10 12.58
CA LYS A 54 -12.05 -6.81 12.61
C LYS A 54 -12.44 -5.94 13.81
N ALA A 55 -11.97 -6.30 15.00
CA ALA A 55 -12.26 -5.55 16.23
C ALA A 55 -11.68 -4.13 16.16
N ALA A 56 -10.48 -3.96 15.61
CA ALA A 56 -9.88 -2.64 15.41
C ALA A 56 -10.69 -1.76 14.46
N LEU A 57 -11.23 -2.32 13.37
CA LEU A 57 -12.09 -1.59 12.41
C LEU A 57 -13.46 -1.25 13.02
N ASP A 58 -14.04 -2.13 13.84
CA ASP A 58 -15.26 -1.84 14.58
C ASP A 58 -15.04 -0.71 15.60
N ALA A 59 -13.90 -0.72 16.30
CA ALA A 59 -13.49 0.37 17.20
C ALA A 59 -13.27 1.69 16.45
N MET A 60 -12.70 1.63 15.25
CA MET A 60 -12.53 2.82 14.39
C MET A 60 -13.87 3.48 14.04
N ARG A 61 -14.91 2.70 13.75
CA ARG A 61 -16.28 3.22 13.56
C ARG A 61 -16.84 3.80 14.85
N LEU A 62 -16.71 3.05 15.97
CA LEU A 62 -17.25 3.44 17.27
C LEU A 62 -16.64 4.75 17.80
N PHE A 63 -15.34 4.95 17.60
CA PHE A 63 -14.64 6.15 18.02
C PHE A 63 -14.67 7.29 17.02
N HIS A 64 -15.42 7.14 15.93
CA HIS A 64 -15.51 8.13 14.85
C HIS A 64 -14.13 8.58 14.34
N MET A 65 -13.17 7.63 14.29
CA MET A 65 -11.86 7.94 13.73
C MET A 65 -11.99 8.31 12.26
N ARG A 66 -11.22 9.31 11.80
CA ARG A 66 -11.27 9.76 10.40
C ARG A 66 -10.74 8.72 9.41
N GLY A 67 -9.88 7.86 9.87
CA GLY A 67 -9.29 6.80 9.08
C GLY A 67 -8.07 6.21 9.74
N CYS A 68 -7.44 5.26 9.06
CA CYS A 68 -6.15 4.72 9.49
C CYS A 68 -5.32 4.25 8.29
N ASN A 69 -4.00 4.18 8.51
CA ASN A 69 -3.14 3.41 7.64
C ASN A 69 -3.05 1.96 8.15
N VAL A 70 -2.82 1.04 7.22
CA VAL A 70 -2.66 -0.38 7.51
C VAL A 70 -1.31 -0.85 6.98
N THR A 71 -0.53 -1.50 7.84
CA THR A 71 0.74 -2.13 7.44
C THR A 71 0.70 -3.64 7.60
N MET A 72 1.82 -4.29 7.29
CA MET A 72 1.93 -5.75 7.46
C MET A 72 1.69 -6.16 8.93
N PRO A 73 1.10 -7.34 9.16
CA PRO A 73 0.55 -8.30 8.18
C PRO A 73 -0.92 -8.05 7.82
N CYS A 74 -1.52 -6.94 8.24
CA CYS A 74 -2.97 -6.72 8.30
C CYS A 74 -3.62 -6.28 6.98
N LYS A 75 -2.84 -5.86 5.96
CA LYS A 75 -3.34 -5.24 4.72
C LYS A 75 -4.41 -6.08 3.97
N THR A 76 -4.17 -7.38 3.83
CA THR A 76 -5.10 -8.29 3.13
C THR A 76 -6.34 -8.60 3.95
N GLU A 77 -6.16 -8.77 5.28
CA GLU A 77 -7.29 -9.03 6.17
C GLU A 77 -8.22 -7.83 6.24
N ALA A 78 -7.66 -6.62 6.37
CA ALA A 78 -8.45 -5.39 6.44
C ALA A 78 -9.31 -5.18 5.19
N ALA A 79 -8.84 -5.55 4.00
CA ALA A 79 -9.59 -5.42 2.75
C ALA A 79 -10.94 -6.16 2.77
N LYS A 80 -11.04 -7.26 3.54
CA LYS A 80 -12.27 -8.08 3.64
C LYS A 80 -13.42 -7.37 4.36
N TYR A 81 -13.12 -6.34 5.14
CA TYR A 81 -14.09 -5.62 5.98
C TYR A 81 -14.39 -4.21 5.48
N MET A 82 -13.94 -3.87 4.28
CA MET A 82 -14.24 -2.59 3.65
C MET A 82 -15.63 -2.59 3.04
N ASP A 83 -16.36 -1.49 3.22
CA ASP A 83 -17.66 -1.28 2.57
C ASP A 83 -17.46 -0.96 1.08
N GLU A 84 -16.30 -0.36 0.73
CA GLU A 84 -15.92 -0.06 -0.64
C GLU A 84 -14.40 -0.16 -0.80
N LEU A 85 -13.95 -0.57 -1.98
CA LEU A 85 -12.54 -0.63 -2.34
C LEU A 85 -12.26 0.23 -3.57
N SER A 86 -11.17 0.99 -3.52
CA SER A 86 -10.63 1.65 -4.71
C SER A 86 -10.27 0.62 -5.79
N PRO A 87 -10.18 1.01 -7.07
CA PRO A 87 -9.80 0.08 -8.14
C PRO A 87 -8.50 -0.67 -7.84
N ALA A 88 -7.45 0.03 -7.41
CA ALA A 88 -6.17 -0.59 -7.05
C ALA A 88 -6.30 -1.58 -5.89
N ALA A 89 -7.01 -1.21 -4.81
CA ALA A 89 -7.24 -2.07 -3.67
C ALA A 89 -8.03 -3.34 -4.04
N ARG A 90 -9.01 -3.22 -4.93
CA ARG A 90 -9.82 -4.35 -5.42
C ARG A 90 -8.98 -5.33 -6.23
N ILE A 91 -8.13 -4.83 -7.12
CA ILE A 91 -7.24 -5.66 -7.94
C ILE A 91 -6.25 -6.41 -7.05
N ILE A 92 -5.58 -5.70 -6.14
CA ILE A 92 -4.54 -6.25 -5.27
C ILE A 92 -5.13 -7.13 -4.17
N GLY A 93 -6.37 -6.88 -3.74
CA GLY A 93 -7.00 -7.56 -2.61
C GLY A 93 -6.39 -7.17 -1.25
N ALA A 94 -5.88 -5.95 -1.14
CA ALA A 94 -5.26 -5.43 0.07
C ALA A 94 -5.47 -3.92 0.18
N VAL A 95 -5.42 -3.38 1.40
CA VAL A 95 -5.52 -1.94 1.67
C VAL A 95 -4.36 -1.49 2.56
N ASN A 96 -3.86 -0.28 2.32
CA ASN A 96 -2.88 0.37 3.20
C ASN A 96 -3.41 1.68 3.80
N THR A 97 -4.55 2.16 3.31
CA THR A 97 -5.20 3.39 3.78
C THR A 97 -6.70 3.17 3.82
N ILE A 98 -7.32 3.51 4.92
CA ILE A 98 -8.77 3.42 5.14
C ILE A 98 -9.29 4.79 5.49
N VAL A 99 -10.30 5.25 4.76
CA VAL A 99 -11.07 6.45 5.06
C VAL A 99 -12.38 6.04 5.71
N ASN A 100 -12.76 6.71 6.78
CA ASN A 100 -14.05 6.53 7.42
C ASN A 100 -14.96 7.72 7.10
N GLU A 101 -15.96 7.49 6.26
CA GLU A 101 -17.00 8.45 5.91
C GLU A 101 -18.29 8.10 6.68
N ASP A 102 -18.45 8.68 7.86
CA ASP A 102 -19.60 8.49 8.74
C ASP A 102 -19.97 7.03 9.00
N GLY A 103 -18.97 6.20 9.24
CA GLY A 103 -19.09 4.77 9.50
C GLY A 103 -18.90 3.87 8.28
N LYS A 104 -18.94 4.41 7.05
CA LYS A 104 -18.58 3.70 5.83
C LYS A 104 -17.06 3.67 5.67
N LEU A 105 -16.47 2.48 5.62
CA LEU A 105 -15.03 2.29 5.45
C LEU A 105 -14.69 2.10 3.98
N ILE A 106 -13.89 3.01 3.44
CA ILE A 106 -13.39 2.97 2.07
C ILE A 106 -11.90 2.63 2.10
N GLY A 107 -11.55 1.50 1.50
CA GLY A 107 -10.19 1.00 1.47
C GLY A 107 -9.44 1.38 0.19
N HIS A 108 -8.23 1.90 0.37
CA HIS A 108 -7.34 2.29 -0.71
C HIS A 108 -6.01 1.53 -0.64
N MET A 109 -5.36 1.38 -1.81
CA MET A 109 -3.98 0.93 -1.92
C MET A 109 -3.18 2.03 -2.60
N THR A 110 -2.44 2.81 -1.82
CA THR A 110 -1.72 4.02 -2.26
C THR A 110 -0.21 3.82 -2.36
N ASP A 111 0.33 2.66 -1.95
CA ASP A 111 1.78 2.39 -2.02
C ASP A 111 2.34 2.57 -3.43
N GLY A 112 1.60 2.07 -4.42
CA GLY A 112 2.00 2.18 -5.81
C GLY A 112 1.82 3.59 -6.38
N GLU A 113 0.76 4.31 -6.02
CA GLU A 113 0.58 5.72 -6.40
C GLU A 113 1.74 6.56 -5.87
N GLY A 114 2.18 6.31 -4.63
CA GLY A 114 3.35 6.96 -4.04
C GLY A 114 4.63 6.64 -4.81
N PHE A 115 4.83 5.38 -5.22
CA PHE A 115 5.97 4.97 -6.04
C PHE A 115 5.97 5.67 -7.41
N VAL A 116 4.85 5.64 -8.11
CA VAL A 116 4.68 6.26 -9.42
C VAL A 116 4.82 7.79 -9.33
N GLY A 117 4.21 8.41 -8.32
CA GLY A 117 4.37 9.85 -8.06
C GLY A 117 5.82 10.24 -7.86
N ASN A 118 6.57 9.46 -7.07
CA ASN A 118 8.00 9.68 -6.85
C ASN A 118 8.81 9.59 -8.16
N LEU A 119 8.54 8.61 -9.00
CA LEU A 119 9.19 8.51 -10.31
C LEU A 119 8.90 9.74 -11.19
N ARG A 120 7.65 10.17 -11.23
CA ARG A 120 7.22 11.35 -12.00
C ARG A 120 7.89 12.63 -11.51
N ASP A 121 8.00 12.82 -10.19
CA ASP A 121 8.68 13.97 -9.58
C ASP A 121 10.18 14.03 -9.96
N HIS A 122 10.76 12.86 -10.29
CA HIS A 122 12.13 12.74 -10.80
C HIS A 122 12.22 12.71 -12.34
N GLY A 123 11.15 13.06 -13.05
CA GLY A 123 11.12 13.11 -14.51
C GLY A 123 11.06 11.75 -15.21
N ILE A 124 10.69 10.69 -14.49
CA ILE A 124 10.57 9.32 -15.03
C ILE A 124 9.10 9.02 -15.31
N GLU A 125 8.75 8.93 -16.60
CA GLU A 125 7.40 8.57 -17.04
C GLU A 125 7.23 7.05 -17.14
N ILE A 126 6.11 6.54 -16.66
CA ILE A 126 5.75 5.11 -16.70
C ILE A 126 4.97 4.75 -17.97
N LYS A 127 4.21 5.68 -18.50
CA LYS A 127 3.33 5.44 -19.64
C LYS A 127 4.08 4.85 -20.84
N GLY A 128 3.60 3.70 -21.31
CA GLY A 128 4.19 2.98 -22.44
C GLY A 128 5.50 2.25 -22.13
N LYS A 129 5.96 2.23 -20.89
CA LYS A 129 7.22 1.60 -20.47
C LYS A 129 7.04 0.12 -20.17
N LYS A 130 8.14 -0.63 -20.26
CA LYS A 130 8.29 -1.97 -19.72
C LYS A 130 8.93 -1.87 -18.33
N ILE A 131 8.33 -2.55 -17.34
CA ILE A 131 8.78 -2.51 -15.96
C ILE A 131 9.02 -3.94 -15.47
N THR A 132 10.18 -4.20 -14.88
CA THR A 132 10.43 -5.43 -14.14
C THR A 132 10.38 -5.14 -12.64
N VAL A 133 9.60 -5.94 -11.90
CA VAL A 133 9.41 -5.79 -10.46
C VAL A 133 9.81 -7.08 -9.75
N ALA A 134 10.71 -6.96 -8.77
CA ALA A 134 10.98 -8.04 -7.83
C ALA A 134 10.03 -7.87 -6.62
N GLY A 135 9.15 -8.85 -6.36
CA GLY A 135 8.07 -8.79 -5.37
C GLY A 135 6.72 -8.34 -5.98
N GLY A 136 5.62 -8.88 -5.46
CA GLY A 136 4.28 -8.66 -6.02
C GLY A 136 3.59 -7.34 -5.66
N GLY A 137 4.11 -6.58 -4.69
CA GLY A 137 3.36 -5.53 -4.00
C GLY A 137 3.09 -4.24 -4.78
N GLY A 138 3.92 -3.86 -5.75
CA GLY A 138 3.84 -2.56 -6.42
C GLY A 138 3.33 -2.59 -7.88
N ALA A 139 3.19 -3.79 -8.44
CA ALA A 139 2.96 -3.97 -9.88
C ALA A 139 1.63 -3.39 -10.37
N ALA A 140 0.56 -3.56 -9.60
CA ALA A 140 -0.78 -3.18 -10.05
C ALA A 140 -0.94 -1.66 -10.28
N THR A 141 -0.26 -0.83 -9.50
CA THR A 141 -0.39 0.62 -9.65
C THR A 141 0.39 1.16 -10.84
N ALA A 142 1.58 0.61 -11.10
CA ALA A 142 2.34 0.97 -12.31
C ALA A 142 1.54 0.65 -13.60
N ILE A 143 0.68 -0.37 -13.53
CA ILE A 143 -0.23 -0.75 -14.61
C ILE A 143 -1.33 0.28 -14.81
N LEU A 144 -1.97 0.70 -13.73
CA LEU A 144 -3.02 1.72 -13.77
C LEU A 144 -2.50 3.07 -14.30
N ASP A 145 -1.20 3.33 -14.15
CA ASP A 145 -0.53 4.54 -14.68
C ASP A 145 -0.06 4.40 -16.13
N GLY A 146 -0.45 3.32 -16.82
CA GLY A 146 -0.29 3.14 -18.25
C GLY A 146 1.01 2.47 -18.71
N ALA A 147 1.66 1.67 -17.87
CA ALA A 147 2.75 0.79 -18.31
C ALA A 147 2.27 -0.12 -19.47
N ARG A 148 3.14 -0.37 -20.43
CA ARG A 148 2.87 -1.28 -21.56
C ARG A 148 3.01 -2.74 -21.18
N GLU A 149 4.00 -3.03 -20.36
CA GLU A 149 4.38 -4.39 -20.01
C GLU A 149 4.95 -4.42 -18.59
N ILE A 150 4.57 -5.43 -17.80
CA ILE A 150 5.13 -5.66 -16.47
C ILE A 150 5.54 -7.12 -16.32
N SER A 151 6.77 -7.33 -15.88
CA SER A 151 7.31 -8.63 -15.51
C SER A 151 7.52 -8.69 -14.00
N ILE A 152 6.75 -9.55 -13.33
CA ILE A 152 6.75 -9.68 -11.86
C ILE A 152 7.52 -10.94 -11.49
N PHE A 153 8.53 -10.78 -10.63
CA PHE A 153 9.28 -11.89 -10.05
C PHE A 153 8.90 -12.07 -8.59
N ASN A 154 8.43 -13.26 -8.21
CA ASN A 154 8.08 -13.55 -6.84
C ASN A 154 8.56 -14.94 -6.41
N ILE A 155 8.66 -15.16 -5.10
CA ILE A 155 8.99 -16.48 -4.54
C ILE A 155 7.84 -17.43 -4.86
N LYS A 156 8.17 -18.66 -5.27
CA LYS A 156 7.19 -19.69 -5.63
C LYS A 156 6.62 -20.36 -4.37
N ASP A 157 5.74 -19.64 -3.70
CA ASP A 157 5.01 -20.03 -2.51
C ASP A 157 3.54 -19.60 -2.64
N ASP A 158 2.78 -19.55 -1.55
CA ASP A 158 1.38 -19.09 -1.53
C ASP A 158 1.21 -17.66 -2.05
N PHE A 159 2.24 -16.82 -1.98
CA PHE A 159 2.22 -15.48 -2.54
C PHE A 159 2.36 -15.50 -4.06
N PHE A 160 3.00 -16.51 -4.64
CA PHE A 160 3.10 -16.67 -6.09
C PHE A 160 1.73 -16.88 -6.74
N GLU A 161 0.93 -17.77 -6.15
CA GLU A 161 -0.43 -18.03 -6.64
C GLU A 161 -1.29 -16.76 -6.59
N ARG A 162 -1.21 -16.00 -5.51
CA ARG A 162 -1.88 -14.69 -5.41
C ARG A 162 -1.39 -13.69 -6.46
N THR A 163 -0.11 -13.72 -6.78
CA THR A 163 0.45 -12.86 -7.84
C THR A 163 -0.08 -13.26 -9.21
N LEU A 164 -0.25 -14.56 -9.49
CA LEU A 164 -0.89 -15.05 -10.71
C LEU A 164 -2.36 -14.60 -10.78
N GLU A 165 -3.13 -14.77 -9.70
CA GLU A 165 -4.52 -14.28 -9.65
C GLU A 165 -4.62 -12.77 -9.88
N THR A 166 -3.69 -12.00 -9.28
CA THR A 166 -3.63 -10.56 -9.48
C THR A 166 -3.33 -10.22 -10.94
N ALA A 167 -2.35 -10.89 -11.56
CA ALA A 167 -2.03 -10.72 -12.97
C ALA A 167 -3.22 -11.02 -13.89
N GLU A 168 -4.00 -12.06 -13.58
CA GLU A 168 -5.24 -12.39 -14.34
C GLU A 168 -6.30 -11.28 -14.19
N LYS A 169 -6.52 -10.76 -12.98
CA LYS A 169 -7.44 -9.63 -12.75
C LYS A 169 -7.02 -8.41 -13.57
N ILE A 170 -5.74 -8.08 -13.55
CA ILE A 170 -5.18 -6.96 -14.30
C ILE A 170 -5.43 -7.12 -15.80
N ARG A 171 -5.13 -8.29 -16.38
CA ARG A 171 -5.34 -8.55 -17.81
C ARG A 171 -6.81 -8.38 -18.22
N LYS A 172 -7.76 -8.67 -17.29
CA LYS A 172 -9.19 -8.47 -17.52
C LYS A 172 -9.62 -7.02 -17.43
N GLU A 173 -9.05 -6.26 -16.50
CA GLU A 173 -9.48 -4.89 -16.23
C GLU A 173 -8.76 -3.84 -17.09
N VAL A 174 -7.55 -4.16 -17.59
CA VAL A 174 -6.74 -3.26 -18.43
C VAL A 174 -6.45 -3.90 -19.77
N PRO A 175 -7.29 -3.68 -20.79
CA PRO A 175 -7.10 -4.26 -22.11
C PRO A 175 -5.77 -3.83 -22.76
N GLY A 176 -5.04 -4.81 -23.30
CA GLY A 176 -3.79 -4.57 -24.03
C GLY A 176 -2.52 -4.53 -23.17
N ILE A 177 -2.65 -4.63 -21.84
CA ILE A 177 -1.48 -4.75 -20.97
C ILE A 177 -0.85 -6.14 -21.08
N VAL A 178 0.47 -6.21 -21.11
CA VAL A 178 1.23 -7.46 -21.00
C VAL A 178 1.69 -7.61 -19.54
N VAL A 179 1.26 -8.67 -18.88
CA VAL A 179 1.67 -8.99 -17.49
C VAL A 179 2.23 -10.39 -17.46
N ASN A 180 3.49 -10.52 -17.07
CA ASN A 180 4.20 -11.79 -16.93
C ASN A 180 4.51 -12.02 -15.45
N VAL A 181 4.45 -13.27 -15.01
CA VAL A 181 4.81 -13.66 -13.63
C VAL A 181 5.83 -14.80 -13.71
N TYR A 182 6.94 -14.62 -13.03
CA TYR A 182 8.08 -15.53 -13.05
C TYR A 182 8.52 -15.88 -11.62
N ASP A 183 9.15 -17.06 -11.49
CA ASP A 183 9.84 -17.43 -10.26
C ASP A 183 11.10 -16.54 -10.07
N ILE A 184 11.23 -15.95 -8.89
CA ILE A 184 12.41 -15.12 -8.56
C ILE A 184 13.71 -15.93 -8.54
N ALA A 185 13.63 -17.25 -8.40
CA ALA A 185 14.78 -18.16 -8.47
C ALA A 185 15.31 -18.33 -9.90
N ASP A 186 14.53 -17.99 -10.93
CA ASP A 186 14.99 -17.98 -12.33
C ASP A 186 15.80 -16.70 -12.61
N THR A 187 17.05 -16.73 -12.18
CA THR A 187 17.97 -15.59 -12.32
C THR A 187 18.33 -15.30 -13.77
N ALA A 188 18.30 -16.29 -14.65
CA ALA A 188 18.55 -16.11 -16.07
C ALA A 188 17.42 -15.30 -16.71
N LYS A 189 16.16 -15.68 -16.44
CA LYS A 189 14.99 -14.95 -16.90
C LYS A 189 14.89 -13.56 -16.28
N MET A 190 15.23 -13.42 -15.00
CA MET A 190 15.28 -12.12 -14.35
C MET A 190 16.29 -11.18 -15.03
N THR A 191 17.48 -11.67 -15.36
CA THR A 191 18.49 -10.88 -16.05
C THR A 191 18.00 -10.41 -17.43
N GLU A 192 17.40 -11.31 -18.22
CA GLU A 192 16.80 -10.99 -19.52
C GLU A 192 15.73 -9.89 -19.41
N GLU A 193 14.80 -10.06 -18.44
CA GLU A 193 13.71 -9.11 -18.25
C GLU A 193 14.20 -7.74 -17.78
N ILE A 194 15.18 -7.69 -16.86
CA ILE A 194 15.80 -6.43 -16.41
C ILE A 194 16.49 -5.72 -17.56
N GLN A 195 17.28 -6.45 -18.36
CA GLN A 195 18.01 -5.86 -19.50
C GLN A 195 17.09 -5.29 -20.58
N SER A 196 15.88 -5.85 -20.72
CA SER A 196 14.89 -5.40 -21.69
C SER A 196 13.90 -4.38 -21.13
N SER A 197 13.98 -4.05 -19.84
CA SER A 197 13.07 -3.12 -19.18
C SER A 197 13.59 -1.69 -19.17
N ASP A 198 12.65 -0.74 -19.22
CA ASP A 198 12.94 0.67 -19.00
C ASP A 198 13.18 0.99 -17.50
N ILE A 199 12.50 0.22 -16.61
CA ILE A 199 12.53 0.43 -15.15
C ILE A 199 12.62 -0.92 -14.46
N PHE A 200 13.52 -1.00 -13.45
CA PHE A 200 13.54 -2.11 -12.48
C PHE A 200 13.17 -1.58 -11.09
N ALA A 201 12.22 -2.24 -10.43
CA ALA A 201 11.79 -1.90 -9.08
C ALA A 201 11.96 -3.11 -8.13
N ASN A 202 12.63 -2.89 -7.01
CA ASN A 202 12.69 -3.87 -5.93
C ASN A 202 11.61 -3.58 -4.88
N ALA A 203 10.55 -4.37 -4.88
CA ALA A 203 9.46 -4.31 -3.93
C ALA A 203 9.52 -5.46 -2.88
N THR A 204 10.69 -6.09 -2.74
CA THR A 204 10.96 -7.10 -1.71
C THR A 204 11.57 -6.46 -0.46
N ILE A 205 11.69 -7.25 0.61
CA ILE A 205 12.43 -6.86 1.81
C ILE A 205 13.96 -6.96 1.65
N VAL A 206 14.44 -7.52 0.54
CA VAL A 206 15.87 -7.72 0.29
C VAL A 206 16.57 -6.37 0.12
N GLY A 207 17.60 -6.13 0.90
CA GLY A 207 18.32 -4.86 0.92
C GLY A 207 17.83 -3.86 1.94
N MET A 208 16.72 -4.13 2.63
CA MET A 208 16.33 -3.35 3.82
C MET A 208 17.30 -3.64 4.96
N LYS A 209 17.68 -2.59 5.70
CA LYS A 209 18.51 -2.79 6.90
C LYS A 209 17.71 -3.61 7.91
N PRO A 210 18.35 -4.57 8.62
CA PRO A 210 17.70 -5.22 9.75
C PRO A 210 17.27 -4.15 10.77
N MET A 211 16.05 -4.29 11.25
CA MET A 211 15.54 -3.45 12.34
C MET A 211 16.00 -3.97 13.67
#